data_1b06298827d46a335f44b43138770272
#
_entry.id   1b06298827d46a335f44b43138770272
#
_cell.length_a   1.000
_cell.length_b   1.000
_cell.length_c   1.000
_cell.angle_alpha   90.00
_cell.angle_beta   90.00
_cell.angle_gamma   90.00
#
_symmetry.space_group_name_H-M   'P 1'
#
loop_
_entity.id
_entity.type
_entity.pdbx_description
1 polymer ?
#
loop_
_entity_poly.entity_id
_entity_poly.type
_entity_poly.pdbx_seq_one_letter_code
_entity_poly.pdbx_strand_id
1 'polypeptide(L)' 'MDREYDVFEKFPDGSHIWRAFVKGLIEARARVVELSETSMNEIYAIHTPTKEIVAISAPKRSE' A
#
# COMPACT_ATOMS: atom_id res chain seq x y z
N MET A 1 -2.00 7.17 20.31
CA MET A 1 -1.19 7.90 19.33
C MET A 1 -1.15 7.11 18.04
N ASP A 2 -1.55 7.75 16.93
CA ASP A 2 -1.64 7.04 15.67
C ASP A 2 -0.27 6.87 15.03
N ARG A 3 -0.06 5.70 14.45
CA ARG A 3 1.15 5.45 13.68
C ARG A 3 0.97 5.98 12.27
N GLU A 4 2.09 6.30 11.66
CA GLU A 4 2.09 6.88 10.33
C GLU A 4 2.54 5.86 9.31
N TYR A 5 1.84 5.83 8.18
CA TYR A 5 2.10 4.86 7.13
C TYR A 5 2.11 5.56 5.78
N ASP A 6 2.99 5.08 4.90
CA ASP A 6 3.01 5.50 3.50
C ASP A 6 2.53 4.34 2.65
N VAL A 7 1.70 4.66 1.66
CA VAL A 7 1.15 3.66 0.76
C VAL A 7 1.79 3.86 -0.61
N PHE A 8 2.30 2.77 -1.18
CA PHE A 8 3.00 2.77 -2.46
C PHE A 8 2.35 1.82 -3.43
N GLU A 9 2.53 2.10 -4.70
CA GLU A 9 2.16 1.20 -5.79
C GLU A 9 3.44 0.76 -6.49
N LYS A 10 3.60 -0.56 -6.65
CA LYS A 10 4.78 -1.13 -7.29
C LYS A 10 4.40 -1.63 -8.67
N PHE A 11 5.13 -1.18 -9.67
CA PHE A 11 4.88 -1.54 -11.05
C PHE A 11 5.69 -2.75 -11.45
N PRO A 12 5.29 -3.44 -12.54
CA PRO A 12 6.01 -4.66 -12.96
C PRO A 12 7.49 -4.43 -13.29
N ASP A 13 7.86 -3.22 -13.69
CA ASP A 13 9.25 -2.93 -14.00
C ASP A 13 10.09 -2.68 -12.75
N GLY A 14 9.49 -2.79 -11.57
CA GLY A 14 10.19 -2.58 -10.31
C GLY A 14 10.13 -1.17 -9.77
N SER A 15 9.54 -0.25 -10.51
CA SER A 15 9.41 1.11 -10.01
C SER A 15 8.28 1.21 -9.00
N HIS A 16 8.36 2.22 -8.15
CA HIS A 16 7.38 2.48 -7.10
C HIS A 16 6.93 3.92 -7.17
N ILE A 17 5.65 4.18 -6.91
CA ILE A 17 5.18 5.54 -6.74
C ILE A 17 4.45 5.65 -5.41
N TRP A 18 4.59 6.80 -4.78
CA TRP A 18 3.89 7.10 -3.54
C TRP A 18 2.44 7.44 -3.87
N ARG A 19 1.50 6.82 -3.15
CA ARG A 19 0.08 7.03 -3.41
C ARG A 19 -0.61 7.80 -2.30
N ALA A 20 -0.27 7.53 -1.04
CA ALA A 20 -1.00 8.13 0.06
C ALA A 20 -0.21 8.08 1.35
N PHE A 21 -0.54 8.98 2.25
CA PHE A 21 -0.05 8.99 3.61
C PHE A 21 -1.26 8.87 4.52
N VAL A 22 -1.23 7.91 5.45
CA VAL A 22 -2.37 7.69 6.33
C VAL A 22 -1.88 7.51 7.76
N LYS A 23 -2.78 7.74 8.69
CA LYS A 23 -2.51 7.52 10.12
C LYS A 23 -3.40 6.39 10.60
N GLY A 24 -2.80 5.46 11.35
CA GLY A 24 -3.53 4.33 11.89
C GLY A 24 -3.46 3.12 11.00
N LEU A 25 -3.28 1.94 11.62
CA LEU A 25 -3.11 0.70 10.88
C LEU A 25 -4.37 0.32 10.10
N ILE A 26 -5.54 0.54 10.72
CA ILE A 26 -6.79 0.20 10.06
C ILE A 26 -6.97 1.03 8.80
N GLU A 27 -6.65 2.33 8.88
CA GLU A 27 -6.73 3.21 7.72
C GLU A 27 -5.73 2.80 6.64
N ALA A 28 -4.53 2.38 7.05
CA ALA A 28 -3.53 1.94 6.09
C ALA A 28 -4.01 0.72 5.32
N ARG A 29 -4.57 -0.25 6.03
CA ARG A 29 -5.10 -1.46 5.39
C ARG A 29 -6.27 -1.14 4.47
N ALA A 30 -7.17 -0.27 4.92
CA ALA A 30 -8.31 0.12 4.11
C ALA A 30 -7.86 0.81 2.82
N ARG A 31 -6.85 1.65 2.90
CA ARG A 31 -6.37 2.35 1.72
C ARG A 31 -5.71 1.40 0.74
N VAL A 32 -4.97 0.40 1.25
CA VAL A 32 -4.37 -0.62 0.39
C VAL A 32 -5.46 -1.35 -0.38
N VAL A 33 -6.53 -1.75 0.31
CA VAL A 33 -7.64 -2.45 -0.35
C VAL A 33 -8.30 -1.55 -1.38
N GLU A 34 -8.57 -0.31 -1.02
CA GLU A 34 -9.23 0.63 -1.91
C GLU A 34 -8.44 0.85 -3.19
N LEU A 35 -7.13 1.06 -3.06
CA LEU A 35 -6.30 1.31 -4.23
C LEU A 35 -6.13 0.04 -5.05
N SER A 36 -6.11 -1.13 -4.42
CA SER A 36 -5.94 -2.38 -5.14
C SER A 36 -7.15 -2.69 -6.02
N GLU A 37 -8.31 -2.13 -5.69
CA GLU A 37 -9.52 -2.36 -6.49
C GLU A 37 -9.49 -1.61 -7.81
N THR A 38 -8.69 -0.57 -7.90
CA THR A 38 -8.60 0.24 -9.12
C THR A 38 -7.27 0.10 -9.83
N SER A 39 -6.39 -0.76 -9.33
CA SER A 39 -5.06 -0.92 -9.89
C SER A 39 -4.77 -2.40 -10.14
N MET A 40 -4.06 -2.67 -11.24
CA MET A 40 -3.58 -4.01 -11.52
C MET A 40 -2.23 -4.27 -10.87
N ASN A 41 -1.65 -3.26 -10.26
CA ASN A 41 -0.31 -3.36 -9.68
C ASN A 41 -0.39 -3.69 -8.20
N GLU A 42 0.74 -4.08 -7.63
CA GLU A 42 0.83 -4.37 -6.22
C GLU A 42 0.76 -3.08 -5.42
N ILE A 43 -0.08 -3.08 -4.38
CA ILE A 43 -0.19 -1.94 -3.46
C ILE A 43 0.31 -2.41 -2.10
N TYR A 44 1.13 -1.60 -1.45
CA TYR A 44 1.61 -1.96 -0.12
C TYR A 44 1.73 -0.72 0.75
N ALA A 45 1.65 -0.94 2.06
CA ALA A 45 1.80 0.12 3.04
C ALA A 45 2.98 -0.20 3.93
N ILE A 46 3.78 0.81 4.25
CA ILE A 46 4.92 0.66 5.15
C ILE A 46 4.72 1.57 6.36
N HIS A 47 5.24 1.12 7.49
CA HIS A 47 5.34 1.96 8.68
C HIS A 47 6.44 2.98 8.44
N THR A 48 6.08 4.24 8.37
CA THR A 48 6.98 5.29 7.89
C THR A 48 8.32 5.33 8.61
N PRO A 49 8.35 5.33 9.96
CA PRO A 49 9.65 5.42 10.64
C PRO A 49 10.57 4.22 10.42
N THR A 50 10.02 3.02 10.35
CA THR A 50 10.83 1.80 10.27
C THR A 50 10.95 1.25 8.87
N LYS A 51 10.09 1.69 7.95
CA LYS A 51 10.02 1.18 6.57
C LYS A 51 9.56 -0.28 6.51
N GLU A 52 8.95 -0.76 7.57
CA GLU A 52 8.47 -2.13 7.63
C GLU A 52 7.14 -2.24 6.89
N ILE A 53 7.01 -3.26 6.05
CA ILE A 53 5.76 -3.50 5.33
C ILE A 53 4.74 -4.06 6.30
N VAL A 54 3.58 -3.41 6.40
CA VAL A 54 2.54 -3.82 7.32
C VAL A 54 1.29 -4.32 6.61
N ALA A 55 1.16 -4.02 5.32
CA ALA A 55 0.02 -4.48 4.54
C ALA A 55 0.44 -4.54 3.09
N ILE A 56 -0.02 -5.56 2.39
CA ILE A 56 0.34 -5.74 0.99
C ILE A 56 -0.84 -6.39 0.28
N SER A 57 -1.06 -5.94 -0.95
CA SER A 57 -2.11 -6.46 -1.79
C SER A 57 -1.48 -7.01 -3.06
N ALA A 58 -1.68 -8.29 -3.32
CA ALA A 58 -1.15 -8.89 -4.54
C ALA A 58 -1.92 -8.36 -5.74
N PRO A 59 -1.27 -8.28 -6.92
CA PRO A 59 -1.97 -7.88 -8.13
C PRO A 59 -3.13 -8.81 -8.43
N LYS A 60 -4.19 -8.25 -8.97
CA LYS A 60 -5.32 -9.08 -9.37
C LYS A 60 -4.95 -9.96 -10.54
N ARG A 61 -5.49 -11.14 -10.53
CA ARG A 61 -5.26 -12.09 -11.61
C ARG A 61 -6.56 -12.36 -12.32
N SER A 62 -6.44 -12.52 -13.60
CA SER A 62 -7.54 -12.96 -14.43
C SER A 62 -7.45 -14.48 -14.53
N GLU A 63 -8.49 -15.15 -14.15
CA GLU A 63 -8.49 -16.61 -14.16
C GLU A 63 -9.16 -17.15 -15.39
#